data_fd3c08a0ed93a227c043aa231fae80a7
#
_entry.id   fd3c08a0ed93a227c043aa231fae80a7
#
_cell.length_a   1.000
_cell.length_b   1.000
_cell.length_c   1.000
_cell.angle_alpha   90.00
_cell.angle_beta   90.00
_cell.angle_gamma   90.00
#
_symmetry.space_group_name_H-M   'P 1'
#
loop_
_entity.id
_entity.type
_entity.pdbx_description
1 polymer ?
#
loop_
_entity_poly.entity_id
_entity_poly.type
_entity_poly.pdbx_seq_one_letter_code
_entity_poly.pdbx_strand_id
1 'polypeptide(L)'
;GLLEAISRVGMPFIFKGGTCLMLLLERPQRLSTDIDIIVKPGTDISKYVETASKIFPFTDYEEQIRKGKNNIEKRHFKFTYVSPITNREIYILLDVLFEENNYANLIKKEIKNDLLITEGEKVEVTTPDLNCILGDKLTAFAPHTTGIPLGVGKDVEVLKQMYDVVLLIQEIDNFEL
;
A
#
# COMPACT_ATOMS: atom_id res chain seq x y z
N GLY A 1 -12.36 -1.35 -2.13
CA GLY A 1 -12.68 -2.71 -1.67
C GLY A 1 -11.74 -3.18 -0.57
N LEU A 2 -10.52 -3.73 -0.87
CA LEU A 2 -9.69 -4.36 0.18
C LEU A 2 -9.25 -3.38 1.29
N LEU A 3 -8.74 -2.21 0.93
CA LEU A 3 -8.36 -1.18 1.90
C LEU A 3 -9.53 -0.78 2.80
N GLU A 4 -10.70 -0.63 2.22
CA GLU A 4 -11.93 -0.36 2.96
C GLU A 4 -12.31 -1.52 3.87
N ALA A 5 -12.25 -2.77 3.38
CA ALA A 5 -12.59 -3.95 4.17
C ALA A 5 -11.73 -4.07 5.44
N ILE A 6 -10.40 -3.94 5.32
CA ILE A 6 -9.51 -3.99 6.48
C ILE A 6 -9.69 -2.80 7.44
N SER A 7 -10.08 -1.63 6.91
CA SER A 7 -10.42 -0.46 7.75
C SER A 7 -11.72 -0.68 8.52
N ARG A 8 -12.78 -1.18 7.86
CA ARG A 8 -14.09 -1.43 8.49
C ARG A 8 -14.06 -2.50 9.58
N VAL A 9 -13.19 -3.50 9.46
CA VAL A 9 -12.99 -4.51 10.53
C VAL A 9 -12.14 -3.98 11.68
N GLY A 10 -11.69 -2.72 11.63
CA GLY A 10 -10.94 -2.08 12.70
C GLY A 10 -9.48 -2.53 12.82
N MET A 11 -8.88 -3.05 11.77
CA MET A 11 -7.46 -3.43 11.76
C MET A 11 -6.59 -2.19 12.00
N PRO A 12 -5.66 -2.21 12.98
CA PRO A 12 -4.75 -1.10 13.20
C PRO A 12 -3.59 -1.15 12.20
N PHE A 13 -3.47 -0.16 11.30
CA PHE A 13 -2.38 -0.10 10.34
C PHE A 13 -2.07 1.31 9.88
N ILE A 14 -0.90 1.48 9.27
CA ILE A 14 -0.51 2.66 8.50
C ILE A 14 -0.46 2.23 7.02
N PHE A 15 -1.25 2.88 6.18
CA PHE A 15 -1.31 2.63 4.74
C PHE A 15 -0.17 3.36 4.03
N LYS A 16 0.58 2.67 3.17
CA LYS A 16 1.74 3.22 2.46
C LYS A 16 1.83 2.70 1.01
N GLY A 17 2.97 2.91 0.40
CA GLY A 17 3.30 2.33 -0.90
C GLY A 17 2.71 3.07 -2.10
N GLY A 18 2.75 2.41 -3.26
CA GLY A 18 2.33 3.00 -4.53
C GLY A 18 0.84 3.31 -4.61
N THR A 19 0.00 2.46 -4.02
CA THR A 19 -1.45 2.64 -4.00
C THR A 19 -1.86 3.78 -3.07
N CYS A 20 -1.07 4.05 -2.03
CA CYS A 20 -1.29 5.20 -1.15
C CYS A 20 -1.20 6.53 -1.92
N LEU A 21 -0.29 6.65 -2.89
CA LEU A 21 -0.17 7.83 -3.74
C LEU A 21 -1.45 8.14 -4.52
N MET A 22 -2.25 7.12 -4.84
CA MET A 22 -3.55 7.34 -5.49
C MET A 22 -4.56 8.08 -4.61
N LEU A 23 -4.37 8.08 -3.29
CA LEU A 23 -5.20 8.85 -2.36
C LEU A 23 -4.58 10.19 -1.98
N LEU A 24 -3.25 10.28 -2.00
CA LEU A 24 -2.53 11.49 -1.57
C LEU A 24 -2.48 12.55 -2.67
N LEU A 25 -2.26 12.15 -3.92
CA LEU A 25 -2.18 13.05 -5.07
C LEU A 25 -3.58 13.43 -5.55
N GLU A 26 -3.77 14.70 -5.90
CA GLU A 26 -5.03 15.17 -6.49
C GLU A 26 -5.37 14.42 -7.77
N ARG A 27 -4.36 14.15 -8.59
CA ARG A 27 -4.50 13.39 -9.84
C ARG A 27 -3.50 12.25 -9.87
N PRO A 28 -3.92 11.01 -9.61
CA PRO A 28 -3.05 9.84 -9.76
C PRO A 28 -2.50 9.74 -11.18
N GLN A 29 -1.18 9.71 -11.31
CA GLN A 29 -0.51 9.66 -12.63
C GLN A 29 -0.22 8.24 -13.10
N ARG A 30 -0.34 7.25 -12.22
CA ARG A 30 -0.25 5.82 -12.52
C ARG A 30 -1.14 5.01 -11.60
N LEU A 31 -1.55 3.85 -12.08
CA LEU A 31 -2.28 2.88 -11.27
C LEU A 31 -1.32 2.02 -10.45
N SER A 32 -1.77 1.61 -9.28
CA SER A 32 -1.17 0.60 -8.43
C SER A 32 -2.30 -0.25 -7.84
N THR A 33 -2.04 -1.53 -7.63
CA THR A 33 -3.08 -2.49 -7.20
C THR A 33 -2.81 -3.10 -5.84
N ASP A 34 -1.53 -3.22 -5.46
CA ASP A 34 -1.15 -3.86 -4.21
C ASP A 34 -1.39 -2.92 -3.02
N ILE A 35 -1.85 -3.46 -1.93
CA ILE A 35 -2.06 -2.73 -0.68
C ILE A 35 -0.89 -3.00 0.26
N ASP A 36 -0.08 -1.98 0.48
CA ASP A 36 1.06 -2.03 1.40
C ASP A 36 0.69 -1.39 2.74
N ILE A 37 0.87 -2.10 3.84
CA ILE A 37 0.59 -1.57 5.17
C ILE A 37 1.71 -1.88 6.16
N ILE A 38 1.84 -1.00 7.16
CA ILE A 38 2.65 -1.26 8.36
C ILE A 38 1.70 -1.55 9.51
N VAL A 39 2.06 -2.59 10.26
CA VAL A 39 1.38 -2.98 11.50
C VAL A 39 2.42 -3.08 12.61
N LYS A 40 2.07 -2.64 13.82
CA LYS A 40 2.97 -2.73 14.97
C LYS A 40 3.40 -4.18 15.22
N PRO A 41 4.70 -4.45 15.50
CA PRO A 41 5.18 -5.78 15.83
C PRO A 41 4.39 -6.45 16.95
N GLY A 42 4.11 -7.75 16.78
CA GLY A 42 3.34 -8.52 17.74
C GLY A 42 1.80 -8.37 17.65
N THR A 43 1.28 -7.59 16.71
CA THR A 43 -0.16 -7.51 16.46
C THR A 43 -0.65 -8.78 15.77
N ASP A 44 -1.61 -9.48 16.35
CA ASP A 44 -2.29 -10.58 15.65
C ASP A 44 -3.31 -10.04 14.64
N ILE A 45 -2.95 -10.14 13.35
CA ILE A 45 -3.81 -9.69 12.25
C ILE A 45 -4.72 -10.78 11.69
N SER A 46 -4.59 -12.03 12.13
CA SER A 46 -5.26 -13.18 11.51
C SER A 46 -6.77 -13.04 11.50
N LYS A 47 -7.35 -12.60 12.63
CA LYS A 47 -8.78 -12.34 12.74
C LYS A 47 -9.29 -11.23 11.84
N TYR A 48 -8.51 -10.15 11.69
CA TYR A 48 -8.88 -9.02 10.82
C TYR A 48 -8.89 -9.44 9.34
N VAL A 49 -7.83 -10.16 8.92
CA VAL A 49 -7.70 -10.68 7.56
C VAL A 49 -8.84 -11.66 7.24
N GLU A 50 -9.12 -12.61 8.13
CA GLU A 50 -10.22 -13.55 7.99
C GLU A 50 -11.59 -12.84 7.89
N THR A 51 -11.81 -11.83 8.74
CA THR A 51 -13.10 -11.10 8.73
C THR A 51 -13.22 -10.25 7.47
N ALA A 52 -12.15 -9.58 7.04
CA ALA A 52 -12.12 -8.78 5.82
C ALA A 52 -12.37 -9.63 4.57
N SER A 53 -11.89 -10.88 4.53
CA SER A 53 -12.08 -11.79 3.40
C SER A 53 -13.55 -12.20 3.18
N LYS A 54 -14.41 -12.03 4.19
CA LYS A 54 -15.85 -12.30 4.12
C LYS A 54 -16.66 -11.11 3.62
N ILE A 55 -16.02 -9.95 3.44
CA ILE A 55 -16.66 -8.74 2.92
C ILE A 55 -16.66 -8.80 1.40
N PHE A 56 -17.84 -8.54 0.79
CA PHE A 56 -17.93 -8.43 -0.67
C PHE A 56 -16.89 -7.42 -1.22
N PRO A 57 -16.20 -7.69 -2.31
CA PRO A 57 -16.45 -8.75 -3.31
C PRO A 57 -15.59 -10.01 -3.14
N PHE A 58 -14.88 -10.19 -2.02
CA PHE A 58 -13.93 -11.30 -1.87
C PHE A 58 -14.64 -12.63 -1.72
N THR A 59 -14.08 -13.66 -2.37
CA THR A 59 -14.56 -15.05 -2.36
C THR A 59 -13.62 -15.97 -1.59
N ASP A 60 -12.34 -15.61 -1.52
CA ASP A 60 -11.32 -16.40 -0.85
C ASP A 60 -10.09 -15.53 -0.53
N TYR A 61 -9.21 -16.03 0.37
CA TYR A 61 -7.89 -15.47 0.59
C TYR A 61 -6.88 -16.57 0.93
N GLU A 62 -5.63 -16.36 0.58
CA GLU A 62 -4.52 -17.24 0.94
C GLU A 62 -3.32 -16.43 1.46
N GLU A 63 -2.63 -16.95 2.46
CA GLU A 63 -1.36 -16.40 2.89
C GLU A 63 -0.23 -16.97 2.04
N GLN A 64 0.57 -16.09 1.42
CA GLN A 64 1.71 -16.46 0.62
C GLN A 64 2.99 -16.41 1.44
N ILE A 65 3.69 -17.54 1.56
CA ILE A 65 4.99 -17.60 2.22
C ILE A 65 6.05 -17.07 1.25
N ARG A 66 6.58 -15.86 1.53
CA ARG A 66 7.72 -15.31 0.80
C ARG A 66 8.94 -15.25 1.71
N LYS A 67 10.09 -15.67 1.22
CA LYS A 67 11.36 -15.52 1.97
C LYS A 67 11.69 -14.04 2.09
N GLY A 68 11.59 -13.49 3.31
CA GLY A 68 12.00 -12.11 3.61
C GLY A 68 13.52 -11.95 3.53
N LYS A 69 13.95 -10.76 3.11
CA LYS A 69 15.34 -10.29 3.33
C LYS A 69 15.29 -9.41 4.59
N ASN A 70 16.32 -9.54 5.43
CA ASN A 70 16.42 -8.82 6.71
C ASN A 70 15.38 -9.29 7.76
N ASN A 71 15.72 -9.38 9.00
CA ASN A 71 14.94 -9.91 10.13
C ASN A 71 13.59 -9.19 10.43
N ILE A 72 12.98 -8.55 9.43
CA ILE A 72 11.69 -7.88 9.55
C ILE A 72 10.60 -8.87 9.16
N GLU A 73 9.64 -9.08 10.04
CA GLU A 73 8.50 -9.94 9.79
C GLU A 73 7.62 -9.33 8.68
N LYS A 74 7.32 -10.14 7.67
CA LYS A 74 6.44 -9.78 6.56
C LYS A 74 5.45 -10.90 6.32
N ARG A 75 4.18 -10.51 6.13
CA ARG A 75 3.14 -11.43 5.71
C ARG A 75 2.51 -10.93 4.42
N HIS A 76 2.19 -11.83 3.52
CA HIS A 76 1.62 -11.52 2.21
C HIS A 76 0.34 -12.31 2.04
N PHE A 77 -0.73 -11.61 1.71
CA PHE A 77 -2.04 -12.23 1.50
C PHE A 77 -2.53 -11.92 0.09
N LYS A 78 -3.12 -12.90 -0.54
CA LYS A 78 -3.79 -12.79 -1.83
C LYS A 78 -5.28 -12.92 -1.60
N PHE A 79 -6.03 -11.86 -1.88
CA PHE A 79 -7.48 -11.83 -1.80
C PHE A 79 -8.06 -12.01 -3.19
N THR A 80 -8.87 -13.04 -3.37
CA THR A 80 -9.46 -13.41 -4.65
C THR A 80 -10.90 -12.92 -4.75
N TYR A 81 -11.30 -12.50 -5.94
CA TYR A 81 -12.68 -12.11 -6.25
C TYR A 81 -12.99 -12.30 -7.74
N VAL A 82 -14.28 -12.35 -8.08
CA VAL A 82 -14.71 -12.44 -9.47
C VAL A 82 -14.93 -11.04 -10.03
N SER A 83 -14.23 -10.69 -11.10
CA SER A 83 -14.38 -9.42 -11.78
C SER A 83 -15.79 -9.31 -12.40
N PRO A 84 -16.57 -8.27 -12.06
CA PRO A 84 -17.91 -8.08 -12.66
C PRO A 84 -17.84 -7.72 -14.16
N ILE A 85 -16.68 -7.27 -14.65
CA ILE A 85 -16.51 -6.87 -16.06
C ILE A 85 -16.14 -8.08 -16.93
N THR A 86 -15.18 -8.89 -16.46
CA THR A 86 -14.63 -10.01 -17.25
C THR A 86 -15.21 -11.35 -16.88
N ASN A 87 -15.95 -11.43 -15.77
CA ASN A 87 -16.43 -12.65 -15.13
C ASN A 87 -15.31 -13.69 -14.89
N ARG A 88 -14.08 -13.21 -14.65
CA ARG A 88 -12.91 -14.02 -14.34
C ARG A 88 -12.47 -13.78 -12.92
N GLU A 89 -11.88 -14.79 -12.33
CA GLU A 89 -11.21 -14.69 -11.05
C GLU A 89 -9.95 -13.84 -11.19
N ILE A 90 -9.85 -12.84 -10.33
CA ILE A 90 -8.69 -11.95 -10.20
C ILE A 90 -8.38 -11.75 -8.72
N TYR A 91 -7.25 -11.15 -8.40
CA TYR A 91 -6.83 -10.99 -7.02
C TYR A 91 -6.20 -9.62 -6.75
N ILE A 92 -6.16 -9.28 -5.46
CA ILE A 92 -5.42 -8.14 -4.91
C ILE A 92 -4.46 -8.67 -3.85
N LEU A 93 -3.25 -8.12 -3.81
CA LEU A 93 -2.25 -8.45 -2.79
C LEU A 93 -2.35 -7.47 -1.63
N LEU A 94 -2.24 -8.02 -0.41
CA LEU A 94 -2.04 -7.27 0.83
C LEU A 94 -0.65 -7.62 1.36
N ASP A 95 0.24 -6.65 1.34
CA ASP A 95 1.59 -6.78 1.87
C ASP A 95 1.67 -6.10 3.24
N VAL A 96 1.89 -6.91 4.27
CA VAL A 96 1.94 -6.47 5.67
C VAL A 96 3.37 -6.51 6.17
N LEU A 97 3.86 -5.36 6.60
CA LEU A 97 5.16 -5.18 7.23
C LEU A 97 4.97 -4.95 8.74
N PHE A 98 5.58 -5.79 9.57
CA PHE A 98 5.54 -5.63 11.02
C PHE A 98 6.73 -4.78 11.48
N GLU A 99 6.47 -3.49 11.68
CA GLU A 99 7.50 -2.50 12.01
C GLU A 99 6.90 -1.41 12.90
N GLU A 100 7.72 -0.81 13.76
CA GLU A 100 7.32 0.39 14.49
C GLU A 100 7.20 1.57 13.51
N ASN A 101 6.34 2.52 13.86
CA ASN A 101 6.19 3.72 13.05
C ASN A 101 7.46 4.58 13.10
N ASN A 102 8.10 4.74 11.95
CA ASN A 102 9.27 5.60 11.78
C ASN A 102 8.97 6.90 11.02
N TYR A 103 7.70 7.13 10.63
CA TYR A 103 7.32 8.35 9.95
C TYR A 103 7.22 9.52 10.92
N ALA A 104 7.80 10.66 10.53
CA ALA A 104 7.74 11.88 11.31
C ALA A 104 6.31 12.44 11.39
N ASN A 105 5.52 12.25 10.33
CA ASN A 105 4.18 12.81 10.25
C ASN A 105 3.18 11.83 9.63
N LEU A 106 2.04 11.66 10.31
CA LEU A 106 0.91 10.84 9.87
C LEU A 106 -0.33 11.71 9.70
N ILE A 107 -1.06 11.49 8.64
CA ILE A 107 -2.32 12.17 8.34
C ILE A 107 -3.46 11.17 8.16
N LYS A 108 -4.70 11.64 8.33
CA LYS A 108 -5.88 10.88 7.94
C LYS A 108 -6.32 11.28 6.55
N LYS A 109 -6.62 10.29 5.72
CA LYS A 109 -7.08 10.49 4.36
C LYS A 109 -8.32 9.64 4.09
N GLU A 110 -9.35 10.26 3.54
CA GLU A 110 -10.55 9.54 3.08
C GLU A 110 -10.19 8.64 1.88
N ILE A 111 -10.76 7.43 1.83
CA ILE A 111 -10.62 6.52 0.69
C ILE A 111 -11.49 7.04 -0.46
N LYS A 112 -10.98 8.05 -1.13
CA LYS A 112 -11.67 8.73 -2.24
C LYS A 112 -10.67 9.30 -3.23
N ASN A 113 -10.93 9.15 -4.51
CA ASN A 113 -10.30 9.89 -5.60
C ASN A 113 -11.23 9.91 -6.82
N ASP A 114 -10.85 10.64 -7.87
CA ASP A 114 -11.66 10.81 -9.08
C ASP A 114 -11.86 9.50 -9.88
N LEU A 115 -11.09 8.45 -9.60
CA LEU A 115 -11.20 7.14 -10.25
C LEU A 115 -12.14 6.19 -9.50
N LEU A 116 -12.60 6.57 -8.29
CA LEU A 116 -13.43 5.74 -7.43
C LEU A 116 -14.85 6.32 -7.32
N ILE A 117 -15.83 5.48 -7.60
CA ILE A 117 -17.22 5.77 -7.22
C ILE A 117 -17.39 5.25 -5.79
N THR A 118 -17.69 6.17 -4.86
CA THR A 118 -17.88 5.86 -3.44
C THR A 118 -19.31 6.18 -3.04
N GLU A 119 -19.94 5.27 -2.29
CA GLU A 119 -21.28 5.43 -1.74
C GLU A 119 -21.28 5.10 -0.24
N GLY A 120 -22.17 5.75 0.51
CA GLY A 120 -22.33 5.47 1.94
C GLY A 120 -21.39 6.25 2.84
N GLU A 121 -21.04 5.66 3.98
CA GLU A 121 -20.22 6.30 5.00
C GLU A 121 -18.76 6.45 4.54
N LYS A 122 -18.18 7.61 4.89
CA LYS A 122 -16.77 7.88 4.64
C LYS A 122 -15.88 6.93 5.45
N VAL A 123 -14.89 6.37 4.79
CA VAL A 123 -13.85 5.56 5.43
C VAL A 123 -12.52 6.28 5.31
N GLU A 124 -11.85 6.47 6.43
CA GLU A 124 -10.53 7.11 6.50
C GLU A 124 -9.46 6.08 6.84
N VAL A 125 -8.26 6.34 6.34
CA VAL A 125 -7.05 5.59 6.66
C VAL A 125 -5.98 6.52 7.18
N THR A 126 -5.11 6.00 8.06
CA THR A 126 -3.90 6.69 8.49
C THR A 126 -2.79 6.41 7.49
N THR A 127 -2.11 7.45 7.02
CA THR A 127 -1.03 7.36 6.03
C THR A 127 0.07 8.38 6.36
N PRO A 128 1.34 8.12 5.98
CA PRO A 128 2.36 9.16 6.00
C PRO A 128 1.98 10.30 5.07
N ASP A 129 2.46 11.50 5.34
CA ASP A 129 2.33 12.62 4.42
C ASP A 129 3.22 12.46 3.17
N LEU A 130 3.13 13.39 2.22
CA LEU A 130 3.88 13.33 0.96
C LEU A 130 5.39 13.36 1.20
N ASN A 131 5.89 14.12 2.18
CA ASN A 131 7.31 14.20 2.51
C ASN A 131 7.84 12.85 3.01
N CYS A 132 7.12 12.21 3.92
CA CYS A 132 7.47 10.89 4.43
C CYS A 132 7.45 9.81 3.33
N ILE A 133 6.45 9.85 2.44
CA ILE A 133 6.38 8.92 1.29
C ILE A 133 7.52 9.19 0.30
N LEU A 134 7.92 10.46 0.08
CA LEU A 134 9.10 10.74 -0.73
C LEU A 134 10.36 10.09 -0.15
N GLY A 135 10.57 10.19 1.16
CA GLY A 135 11.68 9.51 1.84
C GLY A 135 11.69 7.99 1.58
N ASP A 136 10.53 7.32 1.71
CA ASP A 136 10.39 5.89 1.38
C ASP A 136 10.77 5.61 -0.09
N LYS A 137 10.30 6.44 -1.02
CA LYS A 137 10.55 6.27 -2.45
C LYS A 137 12.01 6.50 -2.83
N LEU A 138 12.66 7.49 -2.23
CA LEU A 138 14.08 7.74 -2.40
C LEU A 138 14.91 6.55 -1.88
N THR A 139 14.55 6.01 -0.72
CA THR A 139 15.20 4.82 -0.15
C THR A 139 15.03 3.60 -1.07
N ALA A 140 13.83 3.40 -1.63
CA ALA A 140 13.56 2.29 -2.55
C ALA A 140 14.24 2.48 -3.94
N PHE A 141 14.47 3.72 -4.36
CA PHE A 141 15.13 4.04 -5.63
C PHE A 141 16.65 4.00 -5.55
N ALA A 142 17.29 4.10 -4.39
CA ALA A 142 18.73 4.14 -4.20
C ALA A 142 19.43 2.80 -4.57
N PRO A 143 19.85 2.56 -5.83
CA PRO A 143 20.12 1.22 -6.36
C PRO A 143 21.39 0.54 -5.81
N HIS A 144 22.31 1.31 -5.26
CA HIS A 144 23.58 0.79 -4.75
C HIS A 144 23.66 0.72 -3.22
N THR A 145 22.55 1.02 -2.54
CA THR A 145 22.46 1.03 -1.07
C THR A 145 21.26 0.22 -0.60
N THR A 146 20.12 0.87 -0.39
CA THR A 146 18.90 0.29 0.18
C THR A 146 17.87 -0.13 -0.88
N GLY A 147 17.96 0.45 -2.08
CA GLY A 147 16.97 0.28 -3.12
C GLY A 147 17.14 -0.99 -3.97
N ILE A 148 16.40 -1.02 -5.07
CA ILE A 148 16.42 -2.15 -6.02
C ILE A 148 17.72 -2.06 -6.84
N PRO A 149 18.59 -3.08 -6.81
CA PRO A 149 19.83 -3.07 -7.60
C PRO A 149 19.53 -3.00 -9.11
N LEU A 150 20.35 -2.26 -9.84
CA LEU A 150 20.27 -2.22 -11.31
C LEU A 150 20.78 -3.55 -11.91
N GLY A 151 20.24 -3.92 -13.08
CA GLY A 151 20.70 -5.09 -13.83
C GLY A 151 20.27 -6.45 -13.27
N VAL A 152 19.32 -6.50 -12.34
CA VAL A 152 18.79 -7.75 -11.75
C VAL A 152 17.42 -8.16 -12.35
N GLY A 153 17.05 -7.60 -13.51
CA GLY A 153 15.77 -7.90 -14.18
C GLY A 153 14.55 -7.29 -13.51
N LYS A 154 14.72 -6.21 -12.74
CA LYS A 154 13.66 -5.47 -12.07
C LYS A 154 13.55 -4.02 -12.55
N ASP A 155 13.77 -3.81 -13.83
CA ASP A 155 13.84 -2.47 -14.42
C ASP A 155 12.48 -1.73 -14.31
N VAL A 156 11.37 -2.46 -14.42
CA VAL A 156 10.02 -1.88 -14.27
C VAL A 156 9.80 -1.37 -12.84
N GLU A 157 10.24 -2.12 -11.83
CA GLU A 157 10.15 -1.71 -10.43
C GLU A 157 11.03 -0.49 -10.14
N VAL A 158 12.23 -0.44 -10.71
CA VAL A 158 13.12 0.74 -10.61
C VAL A 158 12.47 1.95 -11.26
N LEU A 159 11.93 1.81 -12.48
CA LEU A 159 11.24 2.89 -13.18
C LEU A 159 10.01 3.39 -12.42
N LYS A 160 9.24 2.52 -11.79
CA LYS A 160 8.11 2.91 -10.93
C LYS A 160 8.58 3.77 -9.75
N GLN A 161 9.67 3.39 -9.07
CA GLN A 161 10.20 4.19 -7.96
C GLN A 161 10.70 5.55 -8.45
N MET A 162 11.46 5.59 -9.54
CA MET A 162 11.94 6.83 -10.15
C MET A 162 10.77 7.76 -10.53
N TYR A 163 9.74 7.21 -11.15
CA TYR A 163 8.55 7.97 -11.55
C TYR A 163 7.83 8.57 -10.34
N ASP A 164 7.62 7.75 -9.29
CA ASP A 164 7.00 8.22 -8.04
C ASP A 164 7.83 9.33 -7.38
N VAL A 165 9.16 9.21 -7.37
CA VAL A 165 10.07 10.26 -6.85
C VAL A 165 9.90 11.57 -7.61
N VAL A 166 9.90 11.52 -8.96
CA VAL A 166 9.73 12.72 -9.79
C VAL A 166 8.39 13.42 -9.52
N LEU A 167 7.31 12.64 -9.42
CA LEU A 167 5.99 13.19 -9.10
C LEU A 167 5.96 13.85 -7.72
N LEU A 168 6.49 13.15 -6.71
CA LEU A 168 6.49 13.67 -5.35
C LEU A 168 7.32 14.94 -5.19
N ILE A 169 8.45 15.05 -5.89
CA ILE A 169 9.27 16.25 -5.92
C ILE A 169 8.48 17.45 -6.48
N GLN A 170 7.59 17.24 -7.44
CA GLN A 170 6.76 18.30 -8.03
C GLN A 170 5.62 18.74 -7.12
N GLU A 171 5.15 17.86 -6.24
CA GLU A 171 4.02 18.09 -5.34
C GLU A 171 4.42 18.65 -3.97
N ILE A 172 5.71 18.67 -3.65
CA ILE A 172 6.22 19.14 -2.37
C ILE A 172 6.68 20.58 -2.50
N ASP A 173 6.03 21.48 -1.75
CA ASP A 173 6.35 22.91 -1.75
C ASP A 173 7.63 23.28 -0.99
N ASN A 174 8.10 22.42 -0.10
CA ASN A 174 9.27 22.69 0.75
C ASN A 174 10.20 21.46 0.85
N PHE A 175 11.44 21.64 0.42
CA PHE A 175 12.56 20.72 0.66
C PHE A 175 13.31 21.04 1.96
N GLU A 176 12.63 21.48 3.01
CA GLU A 176 13.26 21.61 4.31
C GLU A 176 13.44 20.22 4.93
N LEU A 177 14.69 19.74 4.93
CA LEU A 177 15.15 18.53 5.59
C LEU A 177 15.42 18.78 7.07
#